data_dedffa760ccde61245689d507bb62000
#
_entry.id   dedffa760ccde61245689d507bb62000
#
_cell.length_a   1.000
_cell.length_b   1.000
_cell.length_c   1.000
_cell.angle_alpha   90.00
_cell.angle_beta   90.00
_cell.angle_gamma   90.00
#
_symmetry.space_group_name_H-M   'P 1'
#
loop_
_entity.id
_entity.type
_entity.pdbx_description
1 polymer ?
#
loop_
_entity_poly.entity_id
_entity_poly.type
_entity_poly.pdbx_seq_one_letter_code
_entity_poly.pdbx_strand_id
1 'polypeptide(L)'
;IGFITTPSILAFSKREIAISKKNYKAFLLADAESGRILYQDRIYENNYPASLVKMMVALITIEEINSGRISLNDNVIISSWASKIGGHQVYLKQGEKFKLSELMKATIIGSANDAAVAIAEHVYGSVKVFIKKMNSRAKELGMLKTSFYSVHGLPPGKNQKIDVSSAYDFYLLALEVLKHPKFLQWSSTRLDSFRKGTFQLLNTNHRLIKSYHGMQGMKTGYHRKAGFNLVSTAIRKGQRFISIVLGAKNSRIRQKITRFLLDYGFENFKKYDLNYIGESISLSAKIEGGTVGSVPLKVAKSVRILLSDIERKKLRILPKIPIKTKAPIKANQNLGNLEYWLNDKMLKKVHLQTEFEVPKQNILFVITEMFTNLNETN
;
A
#
# COMPACT_ATOMS: atom_id res chain seq x y z
N ILE A 1 16.55 22.04 10.56
CA ILE A 1 16.03 21.28 11.72
C ILE A 1 14.58 21.72 11.90
N GLY A 2 13.66 21.06 11.20
CA GLY A 2 12.23 21.34 11.28
C GLY A 2 11.61 20.39 12.31
N PHE A 3 11.09 20.93 13.38
CA PHE A 3 10.27 20.22 14.35
C PHE A 3 8.99 19.75 13.66
N ILE A 4 8.85 18.44 13.47
CA ILE A 4 7.59 17.82 13.04
C ILE A 4 6.68 17.86 14.28
N THR A 5 5.80 18.86 14.35
CA THR A 5 4.72 18.90 15.31
C THR A 5 3.78 17.73 15.03
N THR A 6 3.71 16.80 15.97
CA THR A 6 2.70 15.73 15.99
C THR A 6 1.31 16.37 15.97
N PRO A 7 0.41 15.95 15.06
CA PRO A 7 -0.97 16.43 15.10
C PRO A 7 -1.60 16.00 16.43
N SER A 8 -2.17 16.96 17.15
CA SER A 8 -2.91 16.79 18.39
C SER A 8 -3.95 15.68 18.24
N ILE A 9 -3.89 14.73 19.16
CA ILE A 9 -4.83 13.63 19.36
C ILE A 9 -6.19 14.24 19.68
N LEU A 10 -7.09 14.27 18.70
CA LEU A 10 -8.49 14.70 18.87
C LEU A 10 -9.29 13.61 19.58
N ALA A 11 -10.11 14.05 20.52
CA ALA A 11 -10.91 13.30 21.45
C ALA A 11 -11.56 12.03 20.85
N PHE A 12 -11.24 10.88 21.46
CA PHE A 12 -11.75 9.57 21.12
C PHE A 12 -13.14 9.33 21.71
N SER A 13 -14.03 8.74 20.91
CA SER A 13 -15.27 8.17 21.39
C SER A 13 -14.99 6.96 22.29
N LYS A 14 -15.88 6.67 23.24
CA LYS A 14 -15.86 5.76 24.39
C LYS A 14 -15.29 4.31 24.28
N ARG A 15 -14.44 3.97 23.32
CA ARG A 15 -13.77 2.66 23.20
C ARG A 15 -12.24 2.78 23.12
N GLU A 16 -11.66 3.67 23.90
CA GLU A 16 -10.23 3.57 24.18
C GLU A 16 -9.96 2.26 24.96
N ILE A 17 -9.63 1.23 24.21
CA ILE A 17 -8.83 0.17 24.79
C ILE A 17 -7.46 0.81 24.97
N ALA A 18 -7.14 1.24 26.18
CA ALA A 18 -5.80 1.68 26.55
C ALA A 18 -4.83 0.55 26.22
N ILE A 19 -4.30 0.57 24.99
CA ILE A 19 -3.28 -0.36 24.56
C ILE A 19 -2.01 0.11 25.24
N SER A 20 -1.73 -0.49 26.41
CA SER A 20 -0.52 -0.15 27.16
C SER A 20 0.70 -0.29 26.25
N LYS A 21 1.51 0.79 26.15
CA LYS A 21 2.76 0.80 25.38
C LYS A 21 3.75 -0.31 25.76
N LYS A 22 3.57 -0.92 26.93
CA LYS A 22 4.34 -2.08 27.40
C LYS A 22 3.98 -3.37 26.66
N ASN A 23 2.88 -3.40 25.90
CA ASN A 23 2.36 -4.62 25.30
C ASN A 23 2.80 -4.87 23.84
N TYR A 24 3.47 -3.90 23.21
CA TYR A 24 3.94 -3.95 21.82
C TYR A 24 5.15 -3.02 21.64
N LYS A 25 5.86 -3.15 20.53
CA LYS A 25 6.97 -2.26 20.17
C LYS A 25 6.54 -1.17 19.20
N ALA A 26 5.81 -1.48 18.16
CA ALA A 26 5.31 -0.52 17.19
C ALA A 26 3.99 -0.97 16.57
N PHE A 27 3.18 -0.03 16.09
CA PHE A 27 2.05 -0.31 15.23
C PHE A 27 1.81 0.78 14.18
N LEU A 28 1.12 0.42 13.10
CA LEU A 28 0.72 1.31 12.03
C LEU A 28 -0.62 0.86 11.45
N LEU A 29 -1.50 1.83 11.15
CA LEU A 29 -2.68 1.69 10.31
C LEU A 29 -2.56 2.64 9.13
N ALA A 30 -2.78 2.15 7.92
CA ALA A 30 -2.79 2.97 6.70
C ALA A 30 -3.92 2.58 5.76
N ASP A 31 -4.36 3.55 4.97
CA ASP A 31 -5.17 3.31 3.77
C ASP A 31 -4.28 2.76 2.65
N ALA A 32 -4.65 1.62 2.09
CA ALA A 32 -3.84 0.95 1.08
C ALA A 32 -3.89 1.63 -0.30
N GLU A 33 -4.93 2.41 -0.59
CA GLU A 33 -5.11 3.07 -1.88
C GLU A 33 -4.32 4.39 -1.97
N SER A 34 -4.49 5.25 -0.98
CA SER A 34 -3.79 6.55 -0.95
C SER A 34 -2.39 6.48 -0.31
N GLY A 35 -2.06 5.38 0.36
CA GLY A 35 -0.86 5.28 1.17
C GLY A 35 -0.88 6.17 2.42
N ARG A 36 -2.03 6.71 2.81
CA ARG A 36 -2.12 7.61 3.95
C ARG A 36 -2.07 6.84 5.27
N ILE A 37 -1.11 7.18 6.13
CA ILE A 37 -1.03 6.66 7.51
C ILE A 37 -2.10 7.37 8.35
N LEU A 38 -2.95 6.58 8.99
CA LEU A 38 -4.12 7.05 9.75
C LEU A 38 -3.91 7.00 11.26
N TYR A 39 -3.15 5.99 11.73
CA TYR A 39 -2.84 5.84 13.14
C TYR A 39 -1.50 5.12 13.29
N GLN A 40 -0.65 5.58 14.23
CA GLN A 40 0.72 5.06 14.35
C GLN A 40 1.32 5.26 15.73
N ASP A 41 2.25 4.37 16.12
CA ASP A 41 3.14 4.56 17.27
C ASP A 41 4.50 3.91 16.97
N ARG A 42 5.60 4.63 17.20
CA ARG A 42 7.00 4.18 17.09
C ARG A 42 7.35 3.47 15.77
N ILE A 43 6.79 3.92 14.65
CA ILE A 43 6.87 3.20 13.36
C ILE A 43 8.26 3.17 12.74
N TYR A 44 9.17 4.05 13.14
CA TYR A 44 10.54 4.12 12.61
C TYR A 44 11.58 3.42 13.51
N GLU A 45 11.16 2.86 14.64
CA GLU A 45 12.06 2.12 15.53
C GLU A 45 12.47 0.77 14.94
N ASN A 46 13.74 0.41 15.16
CA ASN A 46 14.27 -0.88 14.75
C ASN A 46 13.61 -2.02 15.53
N ASN A 47 13.12 -2.99 14.81
CA ASN A 47 12.49 -4.20 15.32
C ASN A 47 13.00 -5.43 14.59
N TYR A 48 12.82 -6.60 15.17
CA TYR A 48 13.17 -7.88 14.57
C TYR A 48 11.95 -8.44 13.83
N PRO A 49 12.01 -8.63 12.50
CA PRO A 49 10.84 -9.03 11.72
C PRO A 49 10.43 -10.50 11.94
N ALA A 50 11.36 -11.38 12.30
CA ALA A 50 11.14 -12.82 12.25
C ALA A 50 10.63 -13.24 10.86
N SER A 51 9.68 -14.18 10.77
CA SER A 51 9.15 -14.68 9.49
C SER A 51 8.42 -13.64 8.61
N LEU A 52 8.34 -12.36 9.00
CA LEU A 52 7.88 -11.31 8.08
C LEU A 52 8.84 -11.14 6.89
N VAL A 53 10.11 -11.52 7.01
CA VAL A 53 11.11 -11.49 5.92
C VAL A 53 10.62 -12.25 4.68
N LYS A 54 9.79 -13.28 4.87
CA LYS A 54 9.21 -14.08 3.77
C LYS A 54 8.27 -13.29 2.86
N MET A 55 7.81 -12.12 3.28
CA MET A 55 7.09 -11.19 2.39
C MET A 55 8.01 -10.68 1.28
N MET A 56 9.27 -10.34 1.60
CA MET A 56 10.26 -9.94 0.61
C MET A 56 10.68 -11.13 -0.28
N VAL A 57 10.80 -12.32 0.29
CA VAL A 57 11.05 -13.55 -0.50
C VAL A 57 9.95 -13.75 -1.52
N ALA A 58 8.69 -13.64 -1.10
CA ALA A 58 7.55 -13.80 -2.00
C ALA A 58 7.49 -12.71 -3.06
N LEU A 59 7.73 -11.44 -2.69
CA LEU A 59 7.74 -10.31 -3.63
C LEU A 59 8.75 -10.56 -4.75
N ILE A 60 10.00 -10.81 -4.41
CA ILE A 60 11.07 -11.04 -5.39
C ILE A 60 10.74 -12.23 -6.28
N THR A 61 10.28 -13.34 -5.71
CA THR A 61 9.91 -14.52 -6.48
C THR A 61 8.79 -14.24 -7.47
N ILE A 62 7.77 -13.46 -7.06
CA ILE A 62 6.67 -13.06 -7.95
C ILE A 62 7.16 -12.11 -9.05
N GLU A 63 8.05 -11.17 -8.72
CA GLU A 63 8.66 -10.27 -9.71
C GLU A 63 9.46 -11.05 -10.76
N GLU A 64 10.22 -12.08 -10.34
CA GLU A 64 10.95 -12.96 -11.26
C GLU A 64 10.02 -13.81 -12.16
N ILE A 65 8.90 -14.27 -11.61
CA ILE A 65 7.85 -14.96 -12.39
C ILE A 65 7.23 -14.00 -13.41
N ASN A 66 6.87 -12.79 -13.01
CA ASN A 66 6.27 -11.78 -13.88
C ASN A 66 7.22 -11.32 -15.00
N SER A 67 8.54 -11.37 -14.77
CA SER A 67 9.55 -11.09 -15.79
C SER A 67 9.80 -12.25 -16.77
N GLY A 68 9.20 -13.42 -16.53
CA GLY A 68 9.38 -14.62 -17.34
C GLY A 68 10.68 -15.38 -17.09
N ARG A 69 11.49 -15.01 -16.10
CA ARG A 69 12.76 -15.72 -15.80
C ARG A 69 12.57 -17.06 -15.13
N ILE A 70 11.52 -17.24 -14.38
CA ILE A 70 11.12 -18.48 -13.74
C ILE A 70 9.60 -18.67 -13.85
N SER A 71 9.12 -19.89 -13.60
CA SER A 71 7.71 -20.24 -13.67
C SER A 71 7.21 -20.88 -12.38
N LEU A 72 5.93 -20.65 -12.03
CA LEU A 72 5.27 -21.40 -10.96
C LEU A 72 5.28 -22.92 -11.18
N ASN A 73 5.47 -23.36 -12.41
CA ASN A 73 5.54 -24.78 -12.79
C ASN A 73 6.95 -25.37 -12.75
N ASP A 74 7.99 -24.56 -12.43
CA ASP A 74 9.35 -25.06 -12.32
C ASP A 74 9.46 -26.14 -11.25
N ASN A 75 10.26 -27.17 -11.53
CA ASN A 75 10.60 -28.21 -10.58
C ASN A 75 11.81 -27.77 -9.75
N VAL A 76 11.59 -27.48 -8.50
CA VAL A 76 12.62 -27.11 -7.53
C VAL A 76 13.15 -28.36 -6.85
N ILE A 77 14.47 -28.58 -6.95
CA ILE A 77 15.16 -29.70 -6.28
C ILE A 77 15.59 -29.22 -4.89
N ILE A 78 15.25 -30.01 -3.87
CA ILE A 78 15.53 -29.66 -2.47
C ILE A 78 16.99 -29.98 -2.11
N SER A 79 17.72 -28.97 -1.68
CA SER A 79 19.10 -29.11 -1.24
C SER A 79 19.24 -29.75 0.13
N SER A 80 20.45 -30.21 0.47
CA SER A 80 20.77 -30.64 1.83
C SER A 80 20.58 -29.52 2.86
N TRP A 81 20.85 -28.25 2.49
CA TRP A 81 20.67 -27.14 3.39
C TRP A 81 19.18 -26.84 3.64
N ALA A 82 18.37 -26.74 2.59
CA ALA A 82 16.93 -26.54 2.73
C ALA A 82 16.28 -27.62 3.62
N SER A 83 16.67 -28.89 3.45
CA SER A 83 16.11 -30.00 4.23
C SER A 83 16.48 -30.01 5.73
N LYS A 84 17.55 -29.30 6.12
CA LYS A 84 18.06 -29.26 7.50
C LYS A 84 17.70 -27.99 8.27
N ILE A 85 17.08 -26.98 7.61
CA ILE A 85 16.73 -25.74 8.29
C ILE A 85 15.64 -25.97 9.33
N GLY A 86 15.80 -25.40 10.52
CA GLY A 86 14.86 -25.58 11.64
C GLY A 86 13.62 -24.67 11.62
N GLY A 87 12.85 -24.75 12.69
CA GLY A 87 11.66 -23.93 12.93
C GLY A 87 10.41 -24.44 12.20
N HIS A 88 9.57 -23.54 11.67
CA HIS A 88 8.40 -23.94 10.86
C HIS A 88 8.84 -24.57 9.54
N GLN A 89 8.35 -25.77 9.26
CA GLN A 89 8.77 -26.59 8.12
C GLN A 89 7.57 -27.33 7.50
N VAL A 90 7.72 -27.75 6.25
CA VAL A 90 6.90 -28.77 5.58
C VAL A 90 7.68 -30.08 5.40
N TYR A 91 8.80 -30.18 6.11
CA TYR A 91 9.67 -31.37 6.20
C TYR A 91 10.16 -31.85 4.84
N LEU A 92 10.73 -30.92 4.07
CA LEU A 92 11.35 -31.23 2.77
C LEU A 92 12.58 -32.12 2.97
N LYS A 93 12.72 -33.17 2.14
CA LYS A 93 13.88 -34.07 2.15
C LYS A 93 14.81 -33.72 0.98
N GLN A 94 16.11 -33.89 1.20
CA GLN A 94 17.11 -33.70 0.15
C GLN A 94 16.78 -34.55 -1.09
N GLY A 95 16.88 -33.96 -2.28
CA GLY A 95 16.61 -34.61 -3.56
C GLY A 95 15.12 -34.65 -3.96
N GLU A 96 14.18 -34.36 -3.05
CA GLU A 96 12.77 -34.22 -3.43
C GLU A 96 12.60 -33.09 -4.46
N LYS A 97 11.55 -33.21 -5.27
CA LYS A 97 11.19 -32.21 -6.29
C LYS A 97 9.76 -31.71 -6.05
N PHE A 98 9.59 -30.40 -5.98
CA PHE A 98 8.30 -29.76 -5.83
C PHE A 98 8.12 -28.66 -6.89
N LYS A 99 6.88 -28.38 -7.27
CA LYS A 99 6.58 -27.19 -8.04
C LYS A 99 6.87 -25.93 -7.23
N LEU A 100 7.41 -24.89 -7.87
CA LEU A 100 7.63 -23.59 -7.23
C LEU A 100 6.34 -23.06 -6.59
N SER A 101 5.19 -23.27 -7.23
CA SER A 101 3.86 -22.91 -6.70
C SER A 101 3.55 -23.56 -5.35
N GLU A 102 3.93 -24.83 -5.14
CA GLU A 102 3.72 -25.55 -3.87
C GLU A 102 4.62 -24.97 -2.77
N LEU A 103 5.90 -24.67 -3.09
CA LEU A 103 6.84 -24.06 -2.15
C LEU A 103 6.42 -22.64 -1.77
N MET A 104 5.89 -21.85 -2.71
CA MET A 104 5.34 -20.53 -2.44
C MET A 104 4.15 -20.60 -1.47
N LYS A 105 3.21 -21.54 -1.65
CA LYS A 105 2.13 -21.80 -0.72
C LYS A 105 2.66 -22.19 0.67
N ALA A 106 3.60 -23.14 0.73
CA ALA A 106 4.22 -23.55 1.99
C ALA A 106 4.87 -22.37 2.73
N THR A 107 5.56 -21.49 2.00
CA THR A 107 6.24 -20.31 2.54
C THR A 107 5.25 -19.27 3.09
N ILE A 108 4.16 -18.97 2.38
CA ILE A 108 3.24 -17.87 2.75
C ILE A 108 2.16 -18.38 3.72
N ILE A 109 1.52 -19.51 3.44
CA ILE A 109 0.45 -20.08 4.28
C ILE A 109 1.04 -20.68 5.56
N GLY A 110 1.94 -21.65 5.42
CA GLY A 110 2.55 -22.41 6.53
C GLY A 110 3.73 -21.71 7.19
N SER A 111 4.26 -20.66 6.55
CA SER A 111 5.50 -19.99 7.01
C SER A 111 6.74 -20.91 6.99
N ALA A 112 6.78 -21.90 6.10
CA ALA A 112 7.84 -22.90 6.00
C ALA A 112 9.21 -22.29 5.71
N ASN A 113 10.21 -22.60 6.53
CA ASN A 113 11.58 -22.10 6.39
C ASN A 113 12.35 -22.87 5.32
N ASP A 114 12.17 -24.19 5.29
CA ASP A 114 12.74 -25.09 4.29
C ASP A 114 12.30 -24.72 2.86
N ALA A 115 11.02 -24.42 2.68
CA ALA A 115 10.50 -23.94 1.42
C ALA A 115 11.08 -22.56 1.04
N ALA A 116 11.25 -21.63 1.99
CA ALA A 116 11.84 -20.32 1.71
C ALA A 116 13.34 -20.42 1.27
N VAL A 117 14.09 -21.33 1.89
CA VAL A 117 15.48 -21.63 1.47
C VAL A 117 15.51 -22.22 0.07
N ALA A 118 14.69 -23.25 -0.21
CA ALA A 118 14.63 -23.89 -1.51
C ALA A 118 14.23 -22.92 -2.64
N ILE A 119 13.29 -22.01 -2.38
CA ILE A 119 12.91 -20.94 -3.31
C ILE A 119 14.11 -20.04 -3.59
N ALA A 120 14.82 -19.59 -2.56
CA ALA A 120 15.95 -18.68 -2.73
C ALA A 120 17.10 -19.32 -3.54
N GLU A 121 17.38 -20.60 -3.29
CA GLU A 121 18.37 -21.35 -4.06
C GLU A 121 17.95 -21.53 -5.51
N HIS A 122 16.69 -21.84 -5.78
CA HIS A 122 16.17 -22.00 -7.14
C HIS A 122 16.24 -20.69 -7.94
N VAL A 123 15.77 -19.59 -7.34
CA VAL A 123 15.61 -18.30 -8.04
C VAL A 123 16.95 -17.64 -8.40
N TYR A 124 17.95 -17.74 -7.52
CA TYR A 124 19.26 -17.06 -7.71
C TYR A 124 20.48 -17.97 -7.50
N GLY A 125 20.31 -19.27 -7.49
CA GLY A 125 21.40 -20.25 -7.32
C GLY A 125 21.96 -20.35 -5.90
N SER A 126 21.73 -19.35 -5.04
CA SER A 126 22.14 -19.41 -3.64
C SER A 126 21.38 -18.44 -2.75
N VAL A 127 21.20 -18.80 -1.48
CA VAL A 127 20.59 -17.91 -0.46
C VAL A 127 21.38 -16.63 -0.29
N LYS A 128 22.72 -16.66 -0.41
CA LYS A 128 23.58 -15.47 -0.28
C LYS A 128 23.27 -14.44 -1.37
N VAL A 129 23.10 -14.87 -2.61
CA VAL A 129 22.75 -13.99 -3.74
C VAL A 129 21.33 -13.47 -3.57
N PHE A 130 20.39 -14.33 -3.14
CA PHE A 130 19.01 -13.93 -2.87
C PHE A 130 18.93 -12.83 -1.79
N ILE A 131 19.66 -12.96 -0.68
CA ILE A 131 19.72 -11.95 0.39
C ILE A 131 20.29 -10.62 -0.14
N LYS A 132 21.28 -10.64 -1.01
CA LYS A 132 21.77 -9.41 -1.66
C LYS A 132 20.65 -8.74 -2.45
N LYS A 133 19.87 -9.50 -3.22
CA LYS A 133 18.70 -8.99 -3.95
C LYS A 133 17.62 -8.45 -3.01
N MET A 134 17.33 -9.13 -1.88
CA MET A 134 16.40 -8.64 -0.86
C MET A 134 16.81 -7.26 -0.34
N ASN A 135 18.07 -7.06 -0.03
CA ASN A 135 18.58 -5.78 0.46
C ASN A 135 18.59 -4.69 -0.63
N SER A 136 18.89 -5.04 -1.88
CA SER A 136 18.76 -4.11 -3.02
C SER A 136 17.30 -3.66 -3.18
N ARG A 137 16.39 -4.63 -3.21
CA ARG A 137 14.95 -4.33 -3.36
C ARG A 137 14.38 -3.53 -2.20
N ALA A 138 14.85 -3.79 -0.98
CA ALA A 138 14.51 -2.98 0.19
C ALA A 138 14.91 -1.50 0.02
N LYS A 139 16.12 -1.23 -0.50
CA LYS A 139 16.57 0.14 -0.81
C LYS A 139 15.71 0.80 -1.88
N GLU A 140 15.40 0.09 -2.96
CA GLU A 140 14.52 0.58 -4.05
C GLU A 140 13.13 0.95 -3.54
N LEU A 141 12.59 0.21 -2.56
CA LEU A 141 11.32 0.50 -1.89
C LEU A 141 11.41 1.62 -0.83
N GLY A 142 12.60 2.14 -0.53
CA GLY A 142 12.79 3.14 0.52
C GLY A 142 12.77 2.58 1.95
N MET A 143 12.99 1.27 2.12
CA MET A 143 13.02 0.58 3.43
C MET A 143 14.36 0.85 4.16
N LEU A 144 14.57 2.09 4.59
CA LEU A 144 15.86 2.59 5.08
C LEU A 144 16.29 2.02 6.44
N LYS A 145 15.38 1.41 7.19
CA LYS A 145 15.65 0.77 8.49
C LYS A 145 15.74 -0.75 8.37
N THR A 146 15.82 -1.27 7.14
CA THR A 146 15.78 -2.72 6.89
C THR A 146 17.16 -3.25 6.47
N SER A 147 17.55 -4.37 7.10
CA SER A 147 18.68 -5.18 6.71
C SER A 147 18.32 -6.66 6.86
N PHE A 148 18.31 -7.38 5.73
CA PHE A 148 18.05 -8.80 5.69
C PHE A 148 19.37 -9.59 5.72
N TYR A 149 19.41 -10.61 6.55
CA TYR A 149 20.53 -11.55 6.70
C TYR A 149 20.06 -13.00 6.51
N SER A 150 18.75 -13.22 6.41
CA SER A 150 18.16 -14.53 6.16
C SER A 150 16.94 -14.44 5.25
N VAL A 151 16.54 -15.58 4.67
CA VAL A 151 15.27 -15.72 3.90
C VAL A 151 14.13 -16.28 4.76
N HIS A 152 14.38 -16.61 6.02
CA HIS A 152 13.44 -17.30 6.90
C HIS A 152 13.10 -16.54 8.19
N GLY A 153 13.99 -15.66 8.69
CA GLY A 153 13.78 -14.87 9.90
C GLY A 153 13.95 -15.63 11.22
N LEU A 154 14.70 -16.74 11.22
CA LEU A 154 15.08 -17.41 12.45
C LEU A 154 16.04 -16.55 13.27
N PRO A 155 16.10 -16.73 14.59
CA PRO A 155 17.18 -16.15 15.39
C PRO A 155 18.54 -16.56 14.83
N PRO A 156 19.52 -15.65 14.79
CA PRO A 156 20.85 -15.96 14.26
C PRO A 156 21.58 -16.94 15.18
N GLY A 157 22.44 -17.75 14.59
CA GLY A 157 23.42 -18.54 15.32
C GLY A 157 24.51 -17.65 15.93
N LYS A 158 25.46 -18.29 16.62
CA LYS A 158 26.64 -17.59 17.19
C LYS A 158 27.37 -16.84 16.07
N ASN A 159 27.68 -15.58 16.30
CA ASN A 159 28.39 -14.69 15.35
C ASN A 159 27.62 -14.35 14.05
N GLN A 160 26.34 -14.61 13.95
CA GLN A 160 25.50 -14.21 12.83
C GLN A 160 24.72 -12.92 13.15
N LYS A 161 24.46 -12.10 12.11
CA LYS A 161 23.64 -10.91 12.22
C LYS A 161 22.15 -11.31 12.20
N ILE A 162 21.31 -10.51 12.88
CA ILE A 162 19.88 -10.68 12.92
C ILE A 162 19.18 -9.75 11.94
N ASP A 163 18.11 -10.21 11.29
CA ASP A 163 17.26 -9.38 10.45
C ASP A 163 16.67 -8.23 11.26
N VAL A 164 16.72 -7.03 10.70
CA VAL A 164 16.19 -5.80 11.33
C VAL A 164 15.30 -5.07 10.34
N SER A 165 14.24 -4.46 10.84
CA SER A 165 13.33 -3.63 10.04
C SER A 165 12.50 -2.72 10.96
N SER A 166 11.62 -1.90 10.39
CA SER A 166 10.67 -1.04 11.08
C SER A 166 9.23 -1.32 10.65
N ALA A 167 8.25 -0.79 11.40
CA ALA A 167 6.85 -0.89 11.01
C ALA A 167 6.59 -0.08 9.72
N TYR A 168 7.26 1.06 9.55
CA TYR A 168 7.17 1.87 8.34
C TYR A 168 7.72 1.14 7.13
N ASP A 169 8.86 0.47 7.25
CA ASP A 169 9.45 -0.30 6.14
C ASP A 169 8.55 -1.48 5.73
N PHE A 170 7.96 -2.19 6.70
CA PHE A 170 6.97 -3.23 6.37
C PHE A 170 5.68 -2.68 5.78
N TYR A 171 5.31 -1.43 6.08
CA TYR A 171 4.22 -0.76 5.40
C TYR A 171 4.55 -0.51 3.91
N LEU A 172 5.76 -0.04 3.60
CA LEU A 172 6.20 0.11 2.20
C LEU A 172 6.19 -1.23 1.46
N LEU A 173 6.71 -2.28 2.08
CA LEU A 173 6.68 -3.63 1.54
C LEU A 173 5.25 -4.14 1.35
N ALA A 174 4.35 -3.87 2.30
CA ALA A 174 2.95 -4.28 2.20
C ALA A 174 2.23 -3.59 1.04
N LEU A 175 2.47 -2.30 0.80
CA LEU A 175 1.93 -1.58 -0.35
C LEU A 175 2.38 -2.21 -1.67
N GLU A 176 3.66 -2.59 -1.77
CA GLU A 176 4.20 -3.22 -2.99
C GLU A 176 3.61 -4.61 -3.21
N VAL A 177 3.61 -5.44 -2.17
CA VAL A 177 3.05 -6.80 -2.24
C VAL A 177 1.57 -6.81 -2.59
N LEU A 178 0.80 -5.79 -2.20
CA LEU A 178 -0.63 -5.65 -2.55
C LEU A 178 -0.88 -5.45 -4.04
N LYS A 179 0.11 -5.04 -4.82
CA LYS A 179 0.01 -4.97 -6.30
C LYS A 179 -0.01 -6.35 -6.96
N HIS A 180 0.28 -7.42 -6.21
CA HIS A 180 0.39 -8.78 -6.70
C HIS A 180 -0.77 -9.67 -6.20
N PRO A 181 -1.85 -9.85 -6.97
CA PRO A 181 -3.04 -10.61 -6.55
C PRO A 181 -2.72 -12.04 -6.08
N LYS A 182 -1.68 -12.67 -6.68
CA LYS A 182 -1.27 -14.03 -6.32
C LYS A 182 -0.79 -14.14 -4.88
N PHE A 183 -0.10 -13.11 -4.36
CA PHE A 183 0.28 -13.07 -2.95
C PHE A 183 -0.95 -13.04 -2.04
N LEU A 184 -1.93 -12.19 -2.35
CA LEU A 184 -3.17 -12.10 -1.58
C LEU A 184 -3.96 -13.40 -1.61
N GLN A 185 -4.01 -14.09 -2.75
CA GLN A 185 -4.62 -15.41 -2.86
C GLN A 185 -4.03 -16.37 -1.85
N TRP A 186 -2.70 -16.49 -1.78
CA TRP A 186 -2.04 -17.38 -0.82
C TRP A 186 -2.21 -16.90 0.62
N SER A 187 -1.99 -15.62 0.90
CA SER A 187 -2.02 -15.08 2.26
C SER A 187 -3.42 -15.08 2.89
N SER A 188 -4.48 -15.04 2.09
CA SER A 188 -5.88 -15.14 2.56
C SER A 188 -6.37 -16.59 2.69
N THR A 189 -5.66 -17.56 2.12
CA THR A 189 -6.01 -18.98 2.23
C THR A 189 -5.83 -19.44 3.67
N ARG A 190 -6.91 -19.89 4.30
CA ARG A 190 -6.89 -20.34 5.69
C ARG A 190 -6.28 -21.73 5.86
N LEU A 191 -6.63 -22.64 4.95
CA LEU A 191 -6.18 -24.03 4.94
C LEU A 191 -5.95 -24.45 3.49
N ASP A 192 -4.83 -25.08 3.20
CA ASP A 192 -4.49 -25.69 1.92
C ASP A 192 -3.80 -27.03 2.15
N SER A 193 -3.57 -27.79 1.10
CA SER A 193 -2.84 -29.05 1.14
C SER A 193 -1.45 -28.93 0.52
N PHE A 194 -0.55 -29.77 0.95
CA PHE A 194 0.80 -29.97 0.46
C PHE A 194 1.08 -31.46 0.24
N ARG A 195 2.08 -31.82 -0.57
CA ARG A 195 2.44 -33.22 -0.84
C ARG A 195 1.23 -34.06 -1.31
N LYS A 196 0.52 -33.60 -2.35
CA LYS A 196 -0.66 -34.28 -2.93
C LYS A 196 -1.74 -34.59 -1.86
N GLY A 197 -1.90 -33.71 -0.86
CA GLY A 197 -2.94 -33.85 0.15
C GLY A 197 -2.50 -34.53 1.45
N THR A 198 -1.32 -35.12 1.52
CA THR A 198 -0.84 -35.83 2.72
C THR A 198 -0.36 -34.91 3.85
N PHE A 199 -0.17 -33.62 3.57
CA PHE A 199 0.23 -32.61 4.55
C PHE A 199 -0.68 -31.38 4.46
N GLN A 200 -1.17 -30.87 5.60
CA GLN A 200 -2.04 -29.69 5.63
C GLN A 200 -1.26 -28.41 5.95
N LEU A 201 -1.47 -27.37 5.16
CA LEU A 201 -0.94 -26.02 5.38
C LEU A 201 -1.98 -25.20 6.12
N LEU A 202 -1.89 -25.10 7.43
CA LEU A 202 -2.71 -24.18 8.21
C LEU A 202 -2.06 -22.81 8.24
N ASN A 203 -2.79 -21.77 7.82
CA ASN A 203 -2.28 -20.41 7.83
C ASN A 203 -1.94 -19.95 9.24
N THR A 204 -0.76 -19.37 9.40
CA THR A 204 -0.29 -18.86 10.69
C THR A 204 -1.14 -17.71 11.25
N ASN A 205 -2.01 -17.11 10.43
CA ASN A 205 -3.02 -16.12 10.79
C ASN A 205 -4.47 -16.65 10.72
N HIS A 206 -4.66 -17.97 10.67
CA HIS A 206 -5.95 -18.64 10.44
C HIS A 206 -7.10 -18.16 11.33
N ARG A 207 -6.82 -17.75 12.57
CA ARG A 207 -7.82 -17.24 13.52
C ARG A 207 -8.43 -15.92 13.06
N LEU A 208 -7.60 -14.94 12.65
CA LEU A 208 -8.10 -13.66 12.15
C LEU A 208 -8.75 -13.81 10.77
N ILE A 209 -8.18 -14.65 9.89
CA ILE A 209 -8.79 -14.95 8.58
C ILE A 209 -10.21 -15.51 8.75
N LYS A 210 -10.42 -16.41 9.76
CA LYS A 210 -11.75 -16.97 10.04
C LYS A 210 -12.71 -15.97 10.68
N SER A 211 -12.22 -15.12 11.59
CA SER A 211 -13.07 -14.40 12.56
C SER A 211 -13.09 -12.88 12.39
N TYR A 212 -12.37 -12.33 11.42
CA TYR A 212 -12.39 -10.90 11.13
C TYR A 212 -12.88 -10.65 9.71
N HIS A 213 -14.04 -10.02 9.57
CA HIS A 213 -14.66 -9.78 8.26
C HIS A 213 -13.75 -8.98 7.33
N GLY A 214 -13.51 -9.51 6.13
CA GLY A 214 -12.67 -8.89 5.11
C GLY A 214 -11.16 -9.12 5.27
N MET A 215 -10.69 -9.91 6.26
CA MET A 215 -9.27 -10.21 6.46
C MET A 215 -8.67 -11.00 5.29
N GLN A 216 -7.54 -10.51 4.74
CA GLN A 216 -6.83 -11.15 3.62
C GLN A 216 -5.36 -11.46 3.91
N GLY A 217 -5.06 -11.82 5.12
CA GLY A 217 -3.69 -12.19 5.54
C GLY A 217 -3.04 -10.99 6.24
N MET A 218 -1.77 -10.67 6.10
CA MET A 218 -0.76 -11.09 5.12
C MET A 218 0.23 -12.12 5.70
N LYS A 219 1.05 -11.71 6.71
CA LYS A 219 2.11 -12.57 7.26
C LYS A 219 2.32 -12.32 8.75
N THR A 220 2.52 -13.41 9.50
CA THR A 220 2.95 -13.39 10.90
C THR A 220 4.45 -13.62 11.02
N GLY A 221 5.03 -13.16 12.13
CA GLY A 221 6.40 -13.44 12.52
C GLY A 221 6.50 -13.61 14.04
N TYR A 222 7.33 -14.56 14.51
CA TYR A 222 7.61 -14.75 15.91
C TYR A 222 8.96 -15.42 16.12
N HIS A 223 9.72 -14.91 17.04
CA HIS A 223 10.72 -15.57 17.84
C HIS A 223 10.89 -14.81 19.17
N ARG A 224 11.56 -15.41 20.16
CA ARG A 224 11.63 -14.87 21.53
C ARG A 224 12.06 -13.39 21.59
N LYS A 225 13.08 -12.97 20.82
CA LYS A 225 13.58 -11.58 20.79
C LYS A 225 12.67 -10.63 20.00
N ALA A 226 11.98 -11.12 18.96
CA ALA A 226 11.09 -10.32 18.13
C ALA A 226 9.75 -10.02 18.80
N GLY A 227 9.25 -10.93 19.63
CA GLY A 227 7.85 -10.92 20.03
C GLY A 227 6.93 -11.34 18.89
N PHE A 228 5.64 -11.07 19.02
CA PHE A 228 4.62 -11.48 18.05
C PHE A 228 4.34 -10.36 17.07
N ASN A 229 4.68 -10.59 15.80
CA ASN A 229 4.53 -9.65 14.69
C ASN A 229 3.38 -10.06 13.76
N LEU A 230 2.75 -9.06 13.13
CA LEU A 230 1.76 -9.28 12.07
C LEU A 230 1.74 -8.07 11.13
N VAL A 231 1.85 -8.33 9.84
CA VAL A 231 1.39 -7.44 8.77
C VAL A 231 0.08 -8.01 8.27
N SER A 232 -0.97 -7.21 8.24
CA SER A 232 -2.29 -7.66 7.80
C SER A 232 -2.98 -6.62 6.92
N THR A 233 -3.92 -7.09 6.10
CA THR A 233 -4.81 -6.24 5.32
C THR A 233 -6.23 -6.77 5.42
N ALA A 234 -7.19 -5.84 5.43
CA ALA A 234 -8.60 -6.17 5.35
C ALA A 234 -9.30 -5.23 4.37
N ILE A 235 -10.34 -5.76 3.69
CA ILE A 235 -11.16 -5.01 2.73
C ILE A 235 -12.63 -5.11 3.08
N ARG A 236 -13.35 -3.97 3.07
CA ARG A 236 -14.81 -3.90 3.23
C ARG A 236 -15.35 -2.84 2.27
N LYS A 237 -16.37 -3.16 1.49
CA LYS A 237 -17.01 -2.24 0.53
C LYS A 237 -16.01 -1.45 -0.34
N GLY A 238 -15.00 -2.14 -0.86
CA GLY A 238 -13.93 -1.54 -1.69
C GLY A 238 -12.91 -0.67 -0.96
N GLN A 239 -13.01 -0.52 0.37
CA GLN A 239 -12.05 0.19 1.20
C GLN A 239 -11.07 -0.82 1.83
N ARG A 240 -9.77 -0.61 1.65
CA ARG A 240 -8.71 -1.52 2.12
C ARG A 240 -7.79 -0.81 3.09
N PHE A 241 -7.58 -1.42 4.24
CA PHE A 241 -6.57 -0.96 5.22
C PHE A 241 -5.44 -1.97 5.37
N ILE A 242 -4.25 -1.44 5.68
CA ILE A 242 -3.07 -2.18 6.12
C ILE A 242 -2.91 -1.92 7.61
N SER A 243 -2.75 -2.99 8.40
CA SER A 243 -2.41 -2.90 9.81
C SER A 243 -1.11 -3.66 10.09
N ILE A 244 -0.19 -3.02 10.79
CA ILE A 244 1.08 -3.60 11.21
C ILE A 244 1.18 -3.53 12.72
N VAL A 245 1.56 -4.65 13.33
CA VAL A 245 1.82 -4.77 14.75
C VAL A 245 3.14 -5.49 14.93
N LEU A 246 4.12 -4.85 15.58
CA LEU A 246 5.43 -5.42 15.87
C LEU A 246 5.65 -5.56 17.38
N GLY A 247 6.30 -6.66 17.76
CA GLY A 247 6.77 -6.90 19.11
C GLY A 247 5.68 -7.04 20.17
N ALA A 248 4.49 -7.53 19.81
CA ALA A 248 3.46 -7.81 20.82
C ALA A 248 3.90 -8.92 21.79
N LYS A 249 3.52 -8.81 23.07
CA LYS A 249 3.91 -9.76 24.12
C LYS A 249 3.42 -11.18 23.87
N ASN A 250 2.24 -11.32 23.24
CA ASN A 250 1.67 -12.63 22.90
C ASN A 250 0.73 -12.52 21.70
N SER A 251 0.33 -13.68 21.15
CA SER A 251 -0.53 -13.73 19.95
C SER A 251 -1.93 -13.13 20.19
N ARG A 252 -2.47 -13.22 21.41
CA ARG A 252 -3.78 -12.63 21.77
C ARG A 252 -3.73 -11.10 21.73
N ILE A 253 -2.68 -10.50 22.33
CA ILE A 253 -2.45 -9.06 22.30
C ILE A 253 -2.25 -8.60 20.86
N ARG A 254 -1.42 -9.26 20.06
CA ARG A 254 -1.22 -8.97 18.64
C ARG A 254 -2.56 -8.92 17.89
N GLN A 255 -3.41 -9.93 18.05
CA GLN A 255 -4.74 -9.98 17.41
C GLN A 255 -5.66 -8.87 17.90
N LYS A 256 -5.65 -8.55 19.21
CA LYS A 256 -6.45 -7.46 19.80
C LYS A 256 -6.07 -6.11 19.19
N ILE A 257 -4.77 -5.81 19.10
CA ILE A 257 -4.27 -4.56 18.50
C ILE A 257 -4.63 -4.51 17.01
N THR A 258 -4.43 -5.61 16.28
CA THR A 258 -4.78 -5.67 14.84
C THR A 258 -6.25 -5.38 14.59
N ARG A 259 -7.16 -5.99 15.38
CA ARG A 259 -8.61 -5.72 15.30
C ARG A 259 -8.92 -4.26 15.59
N PHE A 260 -8.39 -3.74 16.69
CA PHE A 260 -8.58 -2.35 17.07
C PHE A 260 -8.17 -1.38 15.95
N LEU A 261 -6.99 -1.57 15.36
CA LEU A 261 -6.52 -0.71 14.26
C LEU A 261 -7.44 -0.77 13.05
N LEU A 262 -7.82 -1.96 12.63
CA LEU A 262 -8.69 -2.13 11.46
C LEU A 262 -10.12 -1.62 11.72
N ASP A 263 -10.69 -1.89 12.91
CA ASP A 263 -12.00 -1.37 13.30
C ASP A 263 -11.98 0.15 13.37
N TYR A 264 -10.93 0.75 13.96
CA TYR A 264 -10.72 2.19 13.95
C TYR A 264 -10.73 2.76 12.54
N GLY A 265 -10.04 2.11 11.59
CA GLY A 265 -10.06 2.52 10.19
C GLY A 265 -11.47 2.47 9.58
N PHE A 266 -12.16 1.34 9.70
CA PHE A 266 -13.49 1.16 9.08
C PHE A 266 -14.60 1.95 9.75
N GLU A 267 -14.50 2.24 11.03
CA GLU A 267 -15.52 3.00 11.78
C GLU A 267 -15.37 4.51 11.58
N ASN A 268 -14.13 5.01 11.48
CA ASN A 268 -13.88 6.45 11.49
C ASN A 268 -13.59 7.07 10.12
N PHE A 269 -13.28 6.27 9.09
CA PHE A 269 -12.93 6.79 7.78
C PHE A 269 -13.84 6.25 6.69
N LYS A 270 -14.27 7.13 5.78
CA LYS A 270 -15.10 6.82 4.62
C LYS A 270 -14.52 7.47 3.38
N LYS A 271 -14.73 6.84 2.23
CA LYS A 271 -14.43 7.44 0.93
C LYS A 271 -15.54 8.38 0.52
N TYR A 272 -15.22 9.64 0.29
CA TYR A 272 -16.14 10.66 -0.20
C TYR A 272 -15.86 10.92 -1.67
N ASP A 273 -16.89 10.80 -2.49
CA ASP A 273 -16.87 11.30 -3.87
C ASP A 273 -17.08 12.80 -3.82
N LEU A 274 -16.09 13.57 -4.23
CA LEU A 274 -16.07 15.04 -4.13
C LEU A 274 -16.38 15.69 -5.47
N ASN A 275 -15.91 15.11 -6.56
CA ASN A 275 -16.21 15.52 -7.92
C ASN A 275 -16.17 14.33 -8.88
N TYR A 276 -16.94 14.42 -9.95
CA TYR A 276 -16.98 13.42 -11.01
C TYR A 276 -16.26 13.93 -12.26
N ILE A 277 -15.71 13.01 -13.06
CA ILE A 277 -15.09 13.33 -14.35
C ILE A 277 -16.12 14.02 -15.25
N GLY A 278 -15.72 15.13 -15.88
CA GLY A 278 -16.60 15.94 -16.73
C GLY A 278 -17.57 16.83 -15.96
N GLU A 279 -17.58 16.79 -14.63
CA GLU A 279 -18.41 17.70 -13.82
C GLU A 279 -17.98 19.15 -14.05
N SER A 280 -18.92 19.98 -14.54
CA SER A 280 -18.76 21.42 -14.61
C SER A 280 -18.68 22.01 -13.22
N ILE A 281 -17.75 22.91 -13.03
CA ILE A 281 -17.61 23.68 -11.80
C ILE A 281 -17.97 25.14 -12.05
N SER A 282 -18.47 25.82 -11.03
CA SER A 282 -18.85 27.24 -11.12
C SER A 282 -17.62 28.17 -11.26
N LEU A 283 -16.68 27.81 -12.15
CA LEU A 283 -15.43 28.53 -12.40
C LEU A 283 -15.17 28.59 -13.90
N SER A 284 -14.68 29.74 -14.36
CA SER A 284 -14.29 29.98 -15.75
C SER A 284 -12.88 30.56 -15.85
N ALA A 285 -12.16 30.22 -16.90
CA ALA A 285 -10.87 30.83 -17.24
C ALA A 285 -11.08 32.03 -18.13
N LYS A 286 -10.42 33.17 -17.84
CA LYS A 286 -10.43 34.37 -18.71
C LYS A 286 -9.55 34.16 -19.94
N ILE A 287 -10.11 34.47 -21.12
CA ILE A 287 -9.44 34.29 -22.42
C ILE A 287 -9.21 35.63 -23.05
N GLU A 288 -7.96 35.92 -23.42
CA GLU A 288 -7.58 37.14 -24.17
C GLU A 288 -7.48 36.86 -25.66
N GLY A 289 -8.08 37.73 -26.46
CA GLY A 289 -8.05 37.66 -27.93
C GLY A 289 -8.81 36.46 -28.52
N GLY A 290 -9.78 35.93 -27.77
CA GLY A 290 -10.67 34.88 -28.22
C GLY A 290 -12.04 35.39 -28.62
N THR A 291 -12.80 34.56 -29.36
CA THR A 291 -14.20 34.86 -29.77
C THR A 291 -15.15 35.01 -28.58
N VAL A 292 -14.77 34.48 -27.42
CA VAL A 292 -15.43 34.70 -26.12
C VAL A 292 -14.39 35.06 -25.06
N GLY A 293 -14.78 35.91 -24.09
CA GLY A 293 -13.88 36.41 -23.04
C GLY A 293 -13.59 35.41 -21.90
N SER A 294 -14.33 34.30 -21.82
CA SER A 294 -14.13 33.26 -20.81
C SER A 294 -14.63 31.92 -21.30
N VAL A 295 -14.10 30.84 -20.71
CA VAL A 295 -14.52 29.45 -20.95
C VAL A 295 -14.75 28.76 -19.64
N PRO A 296 -15.93 28.07 -19.45
CA PRO A 296 -16.18 27.22 -18.28
C PRO A 296 -15.18 26.08 -18.16
N LEU A 297 -14.94 25.67 -16.93
CA LEU A 297 -14.03 24.59 -16.62
C LEU A 297 -14.76 23.39 -16.04
N LYS A 298 -14.28 22.19 -16.39
CA LYS A 298 -14.75 20.90 -15.88
C LYS A 298 -13.61 20.08 -15.28
N VAL A 299 -13.96 19.16 -14.41
CA VAL A 299 -12.98 18.28 -13.74
C VAL A 299 -12.52 17.18 -14.70
N ALA A 300 -11.21 17.08 -14.89
CA ALA A 300 -10.61 16.09 -15.80
C ALA A 300 -10.66 14.65 -15.31
N LYS A 301 -10.85 14.42 -13.99
CA LYS A 301 -10.84 13.09 -13.37
C LYS A 301 -11.67 13.07 -12.11
N SER A 302 -12.43 12.02 -11.88
CA SER A 302 -13.19 11.87 -10.62
C SER A 302 -12.27 11.93 -9.41
N VAL A 303 -12.74 12.60 -8.36
CA VAL A 303 -12.02 12.81 -7.11
C VAL A 303 -12.74 12.11 -5.97
N ARG A 304 -12.08 11.08 -5.45
CA ARG A 304 -12.50 10.36 -4.26
C ARG A 304 -11.39 10.42 -3.22
N ILE A 305 -11.70 10.83 -1.99
CA ILE A 305 -10.73 10.97 -0.90
C ILE A 305 -11.26 10.27 0.34
N LEU A 306 -10.37 9.53 1.04
CA LEU A 306 -10.66 8.93 2.33
C LEU A 306 -10.53 9.99 3.43
N LEU A 307 -11.59 10.24 4.16
CA LEU A 307 -11.66 11.23 5.24
C LEU A 307 -12.47 10.70 6.41
N SER A 308 -12.16 11.18 7.62
CA SER A 308 -13.09 11.13 8.73
C SER A 308 -14.14 12.23 8.60
N ASP A 309 -15.26 12.13 9.35
CA ASP A 309 -16.31 13.16 9.36
C ASP A 309 -15.77 14.52 9.83
N ILE A 310 -14.80 14.52 10.77
CA ILE A 310 -14.13 15.73 11.25
C ILE A 310 -13.24 16.33 10.15
N GLU A 311 -12.47 15.50 9.45
CA GLU A 311 -11.58 15.94 8.38
C GLU A 311 -12.37 16.47 7.18
N ARG A 312 -13.52 15.88 6.87
CA ARG A 312 -14.38 16.36 5.81
C ARG A 312 -14.83 17.81 6.03
N LYS A 313 -15.16 18.18 7.27
CA LYS A 313 -15.55 19.55 7.63
C LYS A 313 -14.38 20.55 7.51
N LYS A 314 -13.13 20.06 7.57
CA LYS A 314 -11.90 20.87 7.48
C LYS A 314 -11.28 20.86 6.08
N LEU A 315 -11.84 20.09 5.15
CA LEU A 315 -11.33 20.00 3.79
C LEU A 315 -11.51 21.34 3.07
N ARG A 316 -10.41 21.86 2.54
CA ARG A 316 -10.40 23.05 1.68
C ARG A 316 -10.19 22.62 0.24
N ILE A 317 -11.00 23.16 -0.66
CA ILE A 317 -10.88 22.91 -2.10
C ILE A 317 -10.48 24.24 -2.74
N LEU A 318 -9.30 24.29 -3.33
CA LEU A 318 -8.68 25.52 -3.83
C LEU A 318 -8.46 25.40 -5.34
N PRO A 319 -9.14 26.23 -6.16
CA PRO A 319 -8.84 26.31 -7.56
C PRO A 319 -7.53 27.09 -7.78
N LYS A 320 -6.70 26.59 -8.70
CA LYS A 320 -5.49 27.22 -9.20
C LYS A 320 -5.64 27.38 -10.71
N ILE A 321 -6.15 28.52 -11.13
CA ILE A 321 -6.43 28.87 -12.54
C ILE A 321 -5.54 30.04 -12.92
N PRO A 322 -4.95 30.08 -14.13
CA PRO A 322 -4.24 31.24 -14.64
C PRO A 322 -5.15 32.48 -14.64
N ILE A 323 -4.60 33.65 -14.30
CA ILE A 323 -5.36 34.91 -14.28
C ILE A 323 -5.94 35.22 -15.67
N LYS A 324 -5.17 34.93 -16.72
CA LYS A 324 -5.54 35.11 -18.12
C LYS A 324 -4.85 34.06 -18.98
N THR A 325 -5.49 33.67 -20.09
CA THR A 325 -4.93 32.74 -21.07
C THR A 325 -5.21 33.29 -22.47
N LYS A 326 -4.23 33.18 -23.37
CA LYS A 326 -4.39 33.69 -24.76
C LYS A 326 -5.09 32.66 -25.65
N ALA A 327 -5.99 33.13 -26.50
CA ALA A 327 -6.56 32.30 -27.56
C ALA A 327 -5.51 31.97 -28.66
N PRO A 328 -5.65 30.88 -29.44
CA PRO A 328 -6.78 29.95 -29.41
C PRO A 328 -6.67 28.91 -28.25
N ILE A 329 -7.82 28.47 -27.75
CA ILE A 329 -7.95 27.43 -26.72
C ILE A 329 -8.66 26.22 -27.33
N LYS A 330 -8.15 25.03 -27.10
CA LYS A 330 -8.81 23.79 -27.54
C LYS A 330 -9.81 23.29 -26.52
N ALA A 331 -10.84 22.58 -26.95
CA ALA A 331 -11.72 21.82 -26.03
C ALA A 331 -10.89 20.77 -25.25
N ASN A 332 -11.22 20.54 -23.99
CA ASN A 332 -10.51 19.64 -23.07
C ASN A 332 -9.03 20.02 -22.80
N GLN A 333 -8.65 21.28 -23.08
CA GLN A 333 -7.32 21.77 -22.74
C GLN A 333 -7.19 22.00 -21.24
N ASN A 334 -6.09 21.53 -20.64
CA ASN A 334 -5.82 21.77 -19.22
C ASN A 334 -5.50 23.26 -18.98
N LEU A 335 -6.34 23.96 -18.22
CA LEU A 335 -6.18 25.36 -17.85
C LEU A 335 -6.18 25.60 -16.34
N GLY A 336 -5.69 24.67 -15.58
CA GLY A 336 -5.56 24.83 -14.15
C GLY A 336 -5.70 23.53 -13.38
N ASN A 337 -5.85 23.67 -12.08
CA ASN A 337 -5.99 22.54 -11.17
C ASN A 337 -6.98 22.85 -10.06
N LEU A 338 -7.60 21.80 -9.55
CA LEU A 338 -8.36 21.82 -8.30
C LEU A 338 -7.55 21.06 -7.25
N GLU A 339 -7.19 21.72 -6.16
CA GLU A 339 -6.36 21.18 -5.10
C GLU A 339 -7.20 20.94 -3.84
N TYR A 340 -7.06 19.75 -3.25
CA TYR A 340 -7.78 19.33 -2.04
C TYR A 340 -6.83 19.30 -0.86
N TRP A 341 -7.03 20.19 0.10
CA TRP A 341 -6.14 20.42 1.23
C TRP A 341 -6.81 20.06 2.55
N LEU A 342 -6.09 19.33 3.39
CA LEU A 342 -6.48 19.10 4.78
C LEU A 342 -5.41 19.71 5.68
N ASN A 343 -5.78 20.76 6.41
CA ASN A 343 -4.83 21.65 7.08
C ASN A 343 -3.79 22.15 6.04
N ASP A 344 -2.49 21.92 6.30
CA ASP A 344 -1.39 22.35 5.41
C ASP A 344 -0.87 21.23 4.51
N LYS A 345 -1.61 20.10 4.41
CA LYS A 345 -1.24 18.98 3.56
C LYS A 345 -2.18 18.87 2.36
N MET A 346 -1.62 18.91 1.15
CA MET A 346 -2.36 18.59 -0.06
C MET A 346 -2.61 17.07 -0.13
N LEU A 347 -3.88 16.67 -0.17
CA LEU A 347 -4.29 15.27 -0.27
C LEU A 347 -4.42 14.82 -1.73
N LYS A 348 -4.90 15.72 -2.61
CA LYS A 348 -5.12 15.41 -4.02
C LYS A 348 -5.06 16.67 -4.87
N LYS A 349 -4.70 16.49 -6.14
CA LYS A 349 -4.73 17.51 -7.18
C LYS A 349 -5.31 16.89 -8.44
N VAL A 350 -6.20 17.60 -9.13
CA VAL A 350 -6.79 17.18 -10.39
C VAL A 350 -6.77 18.35 -11.37
N HIS A 351 -6.59 18.04 -12.66
CA HIS A 351 -6.64 19.06 -13.71
C HIS A 351 -8.05 19.55 -13.93
N LEU A 352 -8.15 20.84 -14.27
CA LEU A 352 -9.34 21.49 -14.79
C LEU A 352 -9.18 21.66 -16.30
N GLN A 353 -10.19 21.28 -17.06
CA GLN A 353 -10.21 21.32 -18.51
C GLN A 353 -11.30 22.25 -19.02
N THR A 354 -11.04 22.89 -20.16
CA THR A 354 -12.03 23.71 -20.87
C THR A 354 -13.17 22.84 -21.38
N GLU A 355 -14.40 23.35 -21.31
CA GLU A 355 -15.58 22.65 -21.82
C GLU A 355 -15.66 22.64 -23.34
N PHE A 356 -15.27 23.78 -23.97
CA PHE A 356 -15.28 23.94 -25.43
C PHE A 356 -14.03 24.67 -25.91
N GLU A 357 -13.85 24.75 -27.22
CA GLU A 357 -12.78 25.50 -27.85
C GLU A 357 -13.12 27.00 -27.94
N VAL A 358 -12.08 27.83 -27.87
CA VAL A 358 -12.20 29.28 -28.09
C VAL A 358 -11.22 29.68 -29.17
N PRO A 359 -11.70 29.90 -30.41
CA PRO A 359 -10.87 30.38 -31.51
C PRO A 359 -10.29 31.76 -31.24
N LYS A 360 -9.20 32.09 -31.92
CA LYS A 360 -8.65 33.44 -31.88
C LYS A 360 -9.61 34.42 -32.61
N GLN A 361 -9.86 35.56 -32.00
CA GLN A 361 -10.67 36.61 -32.62
C GLN A 361 -9.98 37.14 -33.88
N ASN A 362 -10.70 37.18 -35.01
CA ASN A 362 -10.23 37.74 -36.26
C ASN A 362 -10.62 39.22 -36.34
N ILE A 363 -9.79 40.06 -37.03
CA ILE A 363 -10.08 41.47 -37.23
C ILE A 363 -11.42 41.68 -37.96
N LEU A 364 -11.77 40.80 -38.91
CA LEU A 364 -13.07 40.78 -39.56
C LEU A 364 -14.25 40.60 -38.59
N PHE A 365 -14.11 39.73 -37.57
CA PHE A 365 -15.11 39.49 -36.54
C PHE A 365 -15.34 40.74 -35.67
N VAL A 366 -14.27 41.45 -35.29
CA VAL A 366 -14.34 42.72 -34.53
C VAL A 366 -15.09 43.80 -35.30
N ILE A 367 -14.83 43.91 -36.60
CA ILE A 367 -15.49 44.84 -37.48
C ILE A 367 -17.00 44.49 -37.58
N THR A 368 -17.36 43.22 -37.75
CA THR A 368 -18.77 42.80 -37.85
C THR A 368 -19.53 43.06 -36.55
N GLU A 369 -18.94 42.78 -35.37
CA GLU A 369 -19.57 43.10 -34.08
C GLU A 369 -19.74 44.60 -33.86
N MET A 370 -18.77 45.43 -34.27
CA MET A 370 -18.91 46.88 -34.21
C MET A 370 -20.08 47.38 -35.07
N PHE A 371 -20.27 46.81 -36.26
CA PHE A 371 -21.39 47.20 -37.14
C PHE A 371 -22.74 46.66 -36.65
N THR A 372 -22.81 45.46 -36.01
CA THR A 372 -24.04 44.94 -35.43
C THR A 372 -24.49 45.76 -34.23
N ASN A 373 -23.56 46.11 -33.34
CA ASN A 373 -23.87 46.93 -32.15
C ASN A 373 -24.24 48.38 -32.50
N LEU A 374 -23.78 48.93 -33.62
CA LEU A 374 -24.19 50.25 -34.12
C LEU A 374 -25.61 50.22 -34.70
N ASN A 375 -26.09 49.09 -35.20
CA ASN A 375 -27.45 48.93 -35.74
C ASN A 375 -28.52 48.61 -34.66
N GLU A 376 -28.11 48.16 -33.46
CA GLU A 376 -29.04 47.95 -32.35
C GLU A 376 -29.25 49.18 -31.44
N THR A 377 -28.49 50.27 -31.68
CA THR A 377 -28.58 51.53 -30.92
C THR A 377 -29.27 52.68 -31.71
N ASN A 378 -29.82 52.40 -32.90
CA ASN A 378 -30.72 53.25 -33.66
C ASN A 378 -32.09 52.57 -33.79
#